data_04ea90e9f0818d0aa72aa32d568aedea
#
_entry.id   04ea90e9f0818d0aa72aa32d568aedea
#
_cell.length_a   1.000
_cell.length_b   1.000
_cell.length_c   1.000
_cell.angle_alpha   90.00
_cell.angle_beta   90.00
_cell.angle_gamma   90.00
#
_symmetry.space_group_name_H-M   'P 1'
#
loop_
_entity.id
_entity.type
_entity.pdbx_description
1 polymer ?
#
loop_
_entity_poly.entity_id
_entity_poly.type
_entity_poly.pdbx_seq_one_letter_code
_entity_poly.pdbx_strand_id
1 'polypeptide(L)'
;ADVLPLAFDIRQSGEVETAIRNLGGKWRDISVLVNNAGLAVGVAPIQEGVLDDWERMIDTNVKGLLYITRAVAPLMIARNTGHIVNLASIAGKEVYPGGNVYCATKHAVDALSRAMRTDMLKHHIKVTNIAPGMVETEFSIVRYKGDKEAADKVYQGMTPLTNEDIAETIIFAITRPAHVCLNDIVI
;
A
#
# COMPACT_ATOMS: atom_id res chain seq x y z
N ALA A 1 17.71 5.05 15.41
CA ALA A 1 16.58 5.91 14.99
C ALA A 1 15.50 5.85 16.06
N ASP A 2 14.79 6.99 16.30
CA ASP A 2 13.65 7.01 17.21
C ASP A 2 12.45 6.34 16.54
N VAL A 3 11.62 5.63 17.30
CA VAL A 3 10.40 4.96 16.83
C VAL A 3 9.25 5.35 17.75
N LEU A 4 8.11 5.69 17.15
CA LEU A 4 6.84 5.92 17.86
C LEU A 4 5.82 4.92 17.33
N PRO A 5 5.58 3.78 18.02
CA PRO A 5 4.54 2.85 17.64
C PRO A 5 3.15 3.43 17.90
N LEU A 6 2.26 3.32 16.91
CA LEU A 6 0.86 3.71 17.00
C LEU A 6 0.02 2.48 16.64
N ALA A 7 -0.83 2.03 17.56
CA ALA A 7 -1.73 0.92 17.34
C ALA A 7 -3.14 1.45 16.99
N PHE A 8 -3.61 1.17 15.77
CA PHE A 8 -4.96 1.47 15.32
C PHE A 8 -5.35 0.58 14.13
N ASP A 9 -6.63 0.39 13.92
CA ASP A 9 -7.13 -0.30 12.73
C ASP A 9 -7.28 0.71 11.59
N ILE A 10 -6.50 0.52 10.52
CA ILE A 10 -6.51 1.42 9.35
C ILE A 10 -7.88 1.47 8.65
N ARG A 11 -8.74 0.47 8.85
CA ARG A 11 -10.10 0.42 8.32
C ARG A 11 -11.07 1.35 9.06
N GLN A 12 -10.69 1.83 10.24
CA GLN A 12 -11.48 2.70 11.09
C GLN A 12 -11.03 4.16 10.95
N SER A 13 -11.75 4.93 10.12
CA SER A 13 -11.37 6.32 9.82
C SER A 13 -11.20 7.20 11.06
N GLY A 14 -12.03 7.01 12.09
CA GLY A 14 -11.95 7.76 13.34
C GLY A 14 -10.70 7.43 14.16
N GLU A 15 -10.24 6.17 14.15
CA GLU A 15 -9.00 5.77 14.82
C GLU A 15 -7.80 6.36 14.10
N VAL A 16 -7.76 6.26 12.76
CA VAL A 16 -6.70 6.85 11.93
C VAL A 16 -6.60 8.35 12.18
N GLU A 17 -7.73 9.07 12.10
CA GLU A 17 -7.76 10.51 12.31
C GLU A 17 -7.26 10.89 13.72
N THR A 18 -7.69 10.14 14.73
CA THR A 18 -7.28 10.37 16.12
C THR A 18 -5.79 10.12 16.32
N ALA A 19 -5.25 9.03 15.77
CA ALA A 19 -3.84 8.68 15.85
C ALA A 19 -2.95 9.79 15.24
N ILE A 20 -3.29 10.26 14.03
CA ILE A 20 -2.49 11.30 13.36
C ILE A 20 -2.67 12.67 14.01
N ARG A 21 -3.88 13.04 14.44
CA ARG A 21 -4.13 14.30 15.12
C ARG A 21 -3.36 14.43 16.44
N ASN A 22 -3.20 13.34 17.16
CA ASN A 22 -2.52 13.29 18.45
C ASN A 22 -0.98 13.25 18.35
N LEU A 23 -0.41 13.19 17.15
CA LEU A 23 1.03 13.33 16.96
C LEU A 23 1.49 14.71 17.51
N GLY A 24 2.56 14.70 18.30
CA GLY A 24 3.16 15.89 18.87
C GLY A 24 4.61 16.12 18.46
N GLY A 25 5.09 17.35 18.62
CA GLY A 25 6.50 17.70 18.37
C GLY A 25 6.98 17.27 16.99
N LYS A 26 8.17 16.70 16.94
CA LYS A 26 8.83 16.26 15.69
C LYS A 26 8.04 15.22 14.89
N TRP A 27 7.12 14.50 15.51
CA TRP A 27 6.34 13.44 14.84
C TRP A 27 5.26 13.99 13.90
N ARG A 28 4.96 15.30 13.97
CA ARG A 28 4.08 15.95 12.99
C ARG A 28 4.77 16.28 11.67
N ASP A 29 6.10 16.30 11.64
CA ASP A 29 6.90 16.66 10.48
C ASP A 29 7.10 15.48 9.54
N ILE A 30 6.00 14.81 9.17
CA ILE A 30 6.01 13.64 8.31
C ILE A 30 6.53 14.02 6.92
N SER A 31 7.68 13.51 6.53
CA SER A 31 8.29 13.74 5.21
C SER A 31 7.95 12.66 4.21
N VAL A 32 7.72 11.43 4.68
CA VAL A 32 7.39 10.26 3.84
C VAL A 32 6.22 9.51 4.48
N LEU A 33 5.23 9.17 3.68
CA LEU A 33 4.15 8.23 4.02
C LEU A 33 4.29 6.99 3.14
N VAL A 34 4.49 5.83 3.76
CA VAL A 34 4.49 4.55 3.05
C VAL A 34 3.17 3.82 3.34
N ASN A 35 2.28 3.77 2.38
CA ASN A 35 1.04 3.01 2.44
C ASN A 35 1.31 1.54 2.09
N ASN A 36 1.79 0.80 3.09
CA ASN A 36 2.13 -0.61 2.97
C ASN A 36 0.98 -1.54 3.41
N ALA A 37 0.09 -1.08 4.27
CA ALA A 37 -1.00 -1.91 4.79
C ALA A 37 -1.88 -2.43 3.64
N GLY A 38 -2.01 -3.75 3.57
CA GLY A 38 -2.80 -4.40 2.53
C GLY A 38 -2.82 -5.91 2.72
N LEU A 39 -3.85 -6.55 2.20
CA LEU A 39 -3.98 -8.00 2.24
C LEU A 39 -4.66 -8.53 0.97
N ALA A 40 -4.44 -9.82 0.69
CA ALA A 40 -5.33 -10.64 -0.12
C ALA A 40 -5.89 -11.75 0.77
N VAL A 41 -7.13 -12.13 0.56
CA VAL A 41 -7.76 -13.24 1.28
C VAL A 41 -8.75 -13.96 0.37
N GLY A 42 -8.64 -15.29 0.35
CA GLY A 42 -9.41 -16.16 -0.52
C GLY A 42 -8.91 -16.17 -1.98
N VAL A 43 -9.16 -17.27 -2.63
CA VAL A 43 -8.93 -17.50 -4.06
C VAL A 43 -10.11 -18.29 -4.58
N ALA A 44 -11.03 -17.64 -5.30
CA ALA A 44 -12.22 -18.26 -5.85
C ALA A 44 -12.69 -17.52 -7.11
N PRO A 45 -13.40 -18.19 -8.03
CA PRO A 45 -14.11 -17.49 -9.09
C PRO A 45 -15.12 -16.48 -8.51
N ILE A 46 -15.49 -15.47 -9.28
CA ILE A 46 -16.32 -14.36 -8.78
C ILE A 46 -17.66 -14.81 -8.21
N GLN A 47 -18.28 -15.82 -8.80
CA GLN A 47 -19.58 -16.36 -8.36
C GLN A 47 -19.51 -17.20 -7.07
N GLU A 48 -18.31 -17.56 -6.60
CA GLU A 48 -18.05 -18.37 -5.41
C GLU A 48 -17.34 -17.57 -4.31
N GLY A 49 -17.16 -16.28 -4.53
CA GLY A 49 -16.43 -15.42 -3.61
C GLY A 49 -17.13 -15.25 -2.26
N VAL A 50 -16.34 -15.12 -1.21
CA VAL A 50 -16.83 -14.88 0.16
C VAL A 50 -16.91 -13.37 0.38
N LEU A 51 -18.12 -12.88 0.73
CA LEU A 51 -18.36 -11.43 0.87
C LEU A 51 -17.48 -10.79 1.95
N ASP A 52 -17.29 -11.44 3.09
CA ASP A 52 -16.41 -10.93 4.16
C ASP A 52 -14.95 -10.78 3.69
N ASP A 53 -14.46 -11.72 2.88
CA ASP A 53 -13.12 -11.61 2.28
C ASP A 53 -13.01 -10.37 1.37
N TRP A 54 -14.05 -10.10 0.58
CA TRP A 54 -14.10 -8.93 -0.30
C TRP A 54 -14.14 -7.62 0.48
N GLU A 55 -15.00 -7.54 1.49
CA GLU A 55 -15.09 -6.36 2.34
C GLU A 55 -13.75 -6.07 3.04
N ARG A 56 -13.13 -7.10 3.61
CA ARG A 56 -11.80 -6.97 4.23
C ARG A 56 -10.74 -6.43 3.27
N MET A 57 -10.71 -6.92 2.03
CA MET A 57 -9.78 -6.42 1.01
C MET A 57 -10.06 -4.97 0.62
N ILE A 58 -11.33 -4.62 0.39
CA ILE A 58 -11.73 -3.26 0.02
C ILE A 58 -11.45 -2.29 1.17
N ASP A 59 -11.85 -2.65 2.37
CA ASP A 59 -11.69 -1.79 3.55
C ASP A 59 -10.21 -1.53 3.86
N THR A 60 -9.36 -2.55 3.76
CA THR A 60 -7.94 -2.39 4.05
C THR A 60 -7.19 -1.72 2.90
N ASN A 61 -7.28 -2.30 1.69
CA ASN A 61 -6.42 -1.91 0.58
C ASN A 61 -6.82 -0.57 -0.06
N VAL A 62 -8.11 -0.21 0.00
CA VAL A 62 -8.64 1.00 -0.63
C VAL A 62 -9.02 2.04 0.41
N LYS A 63 -9.99 1.74 1.29
CA LYS A 63 -10.45 2.71 2.27
C LYS A 63 -9.35 3.07 3.28
N GLY A 64 -8.60 2.07 3.79
CA GLY A 64 -7.49 2.31 4.70
C GLY A 64 -6.43 3.23 4.10
N LEU A 65 -6.03 2.99 2.86
CA LEU A 65 -5.11 3.87 2.13
C LEU A 65 -5.66 5.30 2.01
N LEU A 66 -6.94 5.45 1.69
CA LEU A 66 -7.58 6.76 1.60
C LEU A 66 -7.63 7.48 2.96
N TYR A 67 -7.97 6.77 4.04
CA TYR A 67 -8.09 7.36 5.37
C TYR A 67 -6.77 7.89 5.88
N ILE A 68 -5.71 7.07 5.82
CA ILE A 68 -4.39 7.51 6.30
C ILE A 68 -3.80 8.63 5.41
N THR A 69 -3.98 8.53 4.10
CA THR A 69 -3.52 9.58 3.18
C THR A 69 -4.24 10.90 3.45
N ARG A 70 -5.57 10.87 3.63
CA ARG A 70 -6.38 12.05 3.97
C ARG A 70 -5.96 12.68 5.30
N ALA A 71 -5.56 11.87 6.28
CA ALA A 71 -5.13 12.36 7.58
C ALA A 71 -3.71 12.97 7.53
N VAL A 72 -2.80 12.41 6.74
CA VAL A 72 -1.39 12.83 6.67
C VAL A 72 -1.15 13.95 5.66
N ALA A 73 -1.80 13.92 4.51
CA ALA A 73 -1.57 14.86 3.42
C ALA A 73 -1.64 16.34 3.84
N PRO A 74 -2.58 16.80 4.70
CA PRO A 74 -2.60 18.19 5.16
C PRO A 74 -1.32 18.62 5.89
N LEU A 75 -0.65 17.71 6.61
CA LEU A 75 0.62 18.01 7.28
C LEU A 75 1.75 18.24 6.26
N MET A 76 1.78 17.46 5.18
CA MET A 76 2.73 17.64 4.08
C MET A 76 2.43 18.91 3.28
N ILE A 77 1.14 19.18 2.97
CA ILE A 77 0.68 20.37 2.24
C ILE A 77 1.10 21.64 2.98
N ALA A 78 0.89 21.70 4.30
CA ALA A 78 1.28 22.86 5.12
C ALA A 78 2.78 23.17 5.05
N ARG A 79 3.62 22.17 4.81
CA ARG A 79 5.07 22.29 4.66
C ARG A 79 5.52 22.44 3.20
N ASN A 80 4.58 22.31 2.26
CA ASN A 80 4.84 22.33 0.82
C ASN A 80 5.91 21.33 0.38
N THR A 81 5.96 20.16 1.03
CA THR A 81 6.92 19.08 0.75
C THR A 81 6.43 17.76 1.32
N GLY A 82 6.70 16.67 0.62
CA GLY A 82 6.37 15.33 1.07
C GLY A 82 6.56 14.29 -0.03
N HIS A 83 6.53 13.02 0.38
CA HIS A 83 6.54 11.91 -0.56
C HIS A 83 5.59 10.81 -0.06
N ILE A 84 4.60 10.47 -0.85
CA ILE A 84 3.68 9.35 -0.59
C ILE A 84 4.14 8.18 -1.46
N VAL A 85 4.35 7.03 -0.85
CA VAL A 85 4.66 5.76 -1.52
C VAL A 85 3.51 4.79 -1.29
N ASN A 86 2.87 4.35 -2.34
CA ASN A 86 1.77 3.38 -2.29
C ASN A 86 2.25 2.01 -2.75
N LEU A 87 2.00 0.97 -1.97
CA LEU A 87 2.27 -0.42 -2.35
C LEU A 87 1.06 -0.99 -3.09
N ALA A 88 1.12 -0.94 -4.43
CA ALA A 88 0.18 -1.64 -5.30
C ALA A 88 0.57 -3.13 -5.45
N SER A 89 0.61 -3.61 -6.65
CA SER A 89 1.06 -4.95 -7.07
C SER A 89 1.02 -5.02 -8.59
N ILE A 90 1.69 -6.00 -9.20
CA ILE A 90 1.44 -6.38 -10.59
C ILE A 90 -0.04 -6.75 -10.81
N ALA A 91 -0.74 -7.22 -9.77
CA ALA A 91 -2.18 -7.42 -9.75
C ALA A 91 -3.00 -6.12 -9.94
N GLY A 92 -2.38 -4.96 -9.86
CA GLY A 92 -2.95 -3.66 -10.21
C GLY A 92 -2.72 -3.25 -11.67
N LYS A 93 -2.02 -4.08 -12.43
CA LYS A 93 -1.73 -3.90 -13.86
C LYS A 93 -2.40 -4.98 -14.68
N GLU A 94 -2.50 -6.19 -14.14
CA GLU A 94 -3.04 -7.37 -14.79
C GLU A 94 -4.03 -8.08 -13.88
N VAL A 95 -4.89 -8.93 -14.46
CA VAL A 95 -5.83 -9.75 -13.71
C VAL A 95 -5.51 -11.23 -13.96
N TYR A 96 -5.80 -12.07 -12.96
CA TYR A 96 -5.58 -13.51 -13.05
C TYR A 96 -6.77 -14.28 -12.43
N PRO A 97 -6.98 -15.54 -12.81
CA PRO A 97 -8.08 -16.35 -12.28
C PRO A 97 -8.07 -16.42 -10.74
N GLY A 98 -9.22 -16.21 -10.12
CA GLY A 98 -9.39 -16.22 -8.67
C GLY A 98 -8.86 -14.97 -7.94
N GLY A 99 -8.21 -14.04 -8.64
CA GLY A 99 -7.68 -12.80 -8.06
C GLY A 99 -8.65 -11.62 -8.06
N ASN A 100 -9.84 -11.77 -8.56
CA ASN A 100 -10.86 -10.77 -8.89
C ASN A 100 -10.87 -9.49 -8.03
N VAL A 101 -11.35 -9.55 -6.77
CA VAL A 101 -11.45 -8.37 -5.90
C VAL A 101 -10.07 -7.87 -5.46
N TYR A 102 -9.11 -8.76 -5.20
CA TYR A 102 -7.74 -8.31 -4.92
C TYR A 102 -7.17 -7.50 -6.08
N CYS A 103 -7.27 -8.00 -7.32
CA CYS A 103 -6.85 -7.25 -8.51
C CYS A 103 -7.57 -5.91 -8.61
N ALA A 104 -8.89 -5.88 -8.40
CA ALA A 104 -9.67 -4.65 -8.41
C ALA A 104 -9.17 -3.64 -7.37
N THR A 105 -8.85 -4.08 -6.13
CA THR A 105 -8.31 -3.18 -5.10
C THR A 105 -6.93 -2.64 -5.49
N LYS A 106 -6.07 -3.45 -6.11
CA LYS A 106 -4.74 -3.01 -6.55
C LYS A 106 -4.78 -2.11 -7.79
N HIS A 107 -5.73 -2.31 -8.70
CA HIS A 107 -6.04 -1.34 -9.76
C HIS A 107 -6.55 -0.02 -9.17
N ALA A 108 -7.37 -0.07 -8.13
CA ALA A 108 -7.80 1.14 -7.42
C ALA A 108 -6.61 1.90 -6.81
N VAL A 109 -5.66 1.20 -6.17
CA VAL A 109 -4.43 1.82 -5.62
C VAL A 109 -3.61 2.48 -6.72
N ASP A 110 -3.46 1.84 -7.88
CA ASP A 110 -2.76 2.43 -9.03
C ASP A 110 -3.46 3.71 -9.53
N ALA A 111 -4.77 3.66 -9.71
CA ALA A 111 -5.55 4.83 -10.13
C ALA A 111 -5.50 5.97 -9.10
N LEU A 112 -5.65 5.65 -7.79
CA LEU A 112 -5.54 6.61 -6.70
C LEU A 112 -4.15 7.24 -6.62
N SER A 113 -3.09 6.48 -6.88
CA SER A 113 -1.73 7.02 -6.91
C SER A 113 -1.56 8.07 -7.99
N ARG A 114 -2.15 7.86 -9.17
CA ARG A 114 -2.16 8.85 -10.26
C ARG A 114 -3.00 10.08 -9.90
N ALA A 115 -4.17 9.89 -9.30
CA ALA A 115 -5.03 10.98 -8.85
C ALA A 115 -4.34 11.84 -7.78
N MET A 116 -3.79 11.20 -6.74
CA MET A 116 -3.03 11.89 -5.68
C MET A 116 -1.88 12.73 -6.25
N ARG A 117 -1.17 12.21 -7.26
CA ARG A 117 -0.08 12.94 -7.91
C ARG A 117 -0.56 14.22 -8.58
N THR A 118 -1.70 14.15 -9.26
CA THR A 118 -2.32 15.31 -9.91
C THR A 118 -2.79 16.33 -8.88
N ASP A 119 -3.50 15.88 -7.83
CA ASP A 119 -4.07 16.75 -6.81
C ASP A 119 -3.00 17.50 -5.99
N MET A 120 -1.86 16.82 -5.75
CA MET A 120 -0.81 17.31 -4.85
C MET A 120 0.37 17.97 -5.57
N LEU A 121 0.36 18.00 -6.91
CA LEU A 121 1.45 18.55 -7.72
C LEU A 121 1.81 20.00 -7.32
N LYS A 122 0.81 20.85 -7.13
CA LYS A 122 0.98 22.27 -6.75
C LYS A 122 1.58 22.45 -5.34
N HIS A 123 1.62 21.39 -4.55
CA HIS A 123 2.17 21.38 -3.18
C HIS A 123 3.55 20.72 -3.10
N HIS A 124 4.18 20.43 -4.23
CA HIS A 124 5.48 19.77 -4.33
C HIS A 124 5.55 18.42 -3.59
N ILE A 125 4.41 17.72 -3.49
CA ILE A 125 4.34 16.39 -2.89
C ILE A 125 4.47 15.35 -4.02
N LYS A 126 5.48 14.48 -3.88
CA LYS A 126 5.71 13.37 -4.80
C LYS A 126 4.81 12.20 -4.43
N VAL A 127 4.38 11.44 -5.45
CA VAL A 127 3.63 10.19 -5.24
C VAL A 127 4.21 9.10 -6.13
N THR A 128 4.73 8.06 -5.49
CA THR A 128 5.28 6.88 -6.16
C THR A 128 4.37 5.69 -5.92
N ASN A 129 4.02 4.99 -6.98
CA ASN A 129 3.36 3.69 -6.92
C ASN A 129 4.41 2.60 -7.12
N ILE A 130 4.49 1.63 -6.22
CA ILE A 130 5.36 0.45 -6.36
C ILE A 130 4.45 -0.75 -6.56
N ALA A 131 4.68 -1.50 -7.62
CA ALA A 131 3.89 -2.64 -8.06
C ALA A 131 4.74 -3.92 -8.07
N PRO A 132 4.94 -4.57 -6.91
CA PRO A 132 5.69 -5.81 -6.83
C PRO A 132 5.01 -6.97 -7.54
N GLY A 133 5.84 -7.90 -8.05
CA GLY A 133 5.43 -9.23 -8.44
C GLY A 133 5.29 -10.17 -7.25
N MET A 134 5.91 -11.34 -7.32
CA MET A 134 5.85 -12.35 -6.26
C MET A 134 6.88 -12.05 -5.17
N VAL A 135 6.41 -11.64 -3.99
CA VAL A 135 7.25 -11.39 -2.81
C VAL A 135 6.98 -12.48 -1.77
N GLU A 136 8.01 -13.18 -1.33
CA GLU A 136 7.88 -14.22 -0.31
C GLU A 136 7.75 -13.60 1.07
N THR A 137 6.56 -13.66 1.64
CA THR A 137 6.21 -13.15 2.97
C THR A 137 5.05 -13.96 3.53
N GLU A 138 4.58 -13.61 4.73
CA GLU A 138 3.34 -14.17 5.30
C GLU A 138 2.08 -13.86 4.49
N PHE A 139 2.16 -13.01 3.47
CA PHE A 139 1.04 -12.60 2.62
C PHE A 139 0.31 -13.80 2.00
N SER A 140 1.06 -14.77 1.47
CA SER A 140 0.49 -15.98 0.87
C SER A 140 -0.23 -16.85 1.90
N ILE A 141 0.30 -16.95 3.13
CA ILE A 141 -0.36 -17.68 4.23
C ILE A 141 -1.70 -17.05 4.58
N VAL A 142 -1.76 -15.73 4.68
CA VAL A 142 -3.01 -14.99 4.92
C VAL A 142 -3.99 -15.18 3.76
N ARG A 143 -3.51 -15.10 2.52
CA ARG A 143 -4.30 -15.29 1.31
C ARG A 143 -4.98 -16.65 1.25
N TYR A 144 -4.26 -17.70 1.61
CA TYR A 144 -4.75 -19.07 1.61
C TYR A 144 -5.33 -19.50 2.97
N LYS A 145 -5.68 -18.52 3.85
CA LYS A 145 -6.35 -18.76 5.15
C LYS A 145 -5.63 -19.77 6.05
N GLY A 146 -4.29 -19.77 6.01
CA GLY A 146 -3.44 -20.66 6.80
C GLY A 146 -3.05 -21.97 6.11
N ASP A 147 -3.53 -22.23 4.90
CA ASP A 147 -3.08 -23.37 4.10
C ASP A 147 -1.66 -23.12 3.60
N LYS A 148 -0.70 -23.67 4.35
CA LYS A 148 0.72 -23.50 4.09
C LYS A 148 1.16 -24.19 2.79
N GLU A 149 0.60 -25.37 2.48
CA GLU A 149 0.94 -26.09 1.26
C GLU A 149 0.54 -25.31 0.01
N ALA A 150 -0.66 -24.73 0.00
CA ALA A 150 -1.11 -23.86 -1.08
C ALA A 150 -0.28 -22.56 -1.16
N ALA A 151 0.11 -21.99 -0.02
CA ALA A 151 0.95 -20.80 0.03
C ALA A 151 2.35 -21.05 -0.54
N ASP A 152 2.99 -22.17 -0.19
CA ASP A 152 4.33 -22.54 -0.64
C ASP A 152 4.35 -22.84 -2.15
N LYS A 153 3.26 -23.37 -2.72
CA LYS A 153 3.14 -23.62 -4.15
C LYS A 153 3.20 -22.37 -5.03
N VAL A 154 2.88 -21.20 -4.46
CA VAL A 154 2.91 -19.91 -5.19
C VAL A 154 4.30 -19.59 -5.72
N TYR A 155 5.35 -20.01 -5.01
CA TYR A 155 6.74 -19.68 -5.31
C TYR A 155 7.49 -20.79 -6.04
N GLN A 156 6.83 -21.91 -6.36
CA GLN A 156 7.49 -23.04 -7.01
C GLN A 156 7.98 -22.68 -8.43
N GLY A 157 9.24 -23.01 -8.70
CA GLY A 157 9.86 -22.81 -10.02
C GLY A 157 10.40 -21.41 -10.29
N MET A 158 10.40 -20.53 -9.28
CA MET A 158 10.97 -19.19 -9.39
C MET A 158 11.76 -18.83 -8.13
N THR A 159 12.63 -17.83 -8.23
CA THR A 159 13.19 -17.13 -7.08
C THR A 159 12.32 -15.91 -6.81
N PRO A 160 11.53 -15.89 -5.73
CA PRO A 160 10.67 -14.75 -5.41
C PRO A 160 11.48 -13.55 -4.96
N LEU A 161 10.87 -12.36 -5.03
CA LEU A 161 11.39 -11.18 -4.36
C LEU A 161 11.28 -11.34 -2.85
N THR A 162 12.13 -10.62 -2.13
CA THR A 162 12.10 -10.53 -0.67
C THR A 162 11.47 -9.21 -0.21
N ASN A 163 11.14 -9.11 1.07
CA ASN A 163 10.72 -7.84 1.69
C ASN A 163 11.84 -6.80 1.64
N GLU A 164 13.11 -7.22 1.72
CA GLU A 164 14.29 -6.37 1.59
C GLU A 164 14.38 -5.74 0.20
N ASP A 165 14.14 -6.47 -0.88
CA ASP A 165 14.12 -5.95 -2.25
C ASP A 165 13.10 -4.80 -2.39
N ILE A 166 11.93 -4.97 -1.78
CA ILE A 166 10.89 -3.94 -1.80
C ILE A 166 11.30 -2.73 -0.95
N ALA A 167 11.87 -2.96 0.23
CA ALA A 167 12.34 -1.88 1.10
C ALA A 167 13.46 -1.05 0.42
N GLU A 168 14.42 -1.70 -0.22
CA GLU A 168 15.47 -1.04 -0.99
C GLU A 168 14.91 -0.23 -2.17
N THR A 169 13.90 -0.76 -2.86
CA THR A 169 13.19 -0.04 -3.93
C THR A 169 12.49 1.22 -3.41
N ILE A 170 11.84 1.12 -2.23
CA ILE A 170 11.25 2.29 -1.56
C ILE A 170 12.33 3.32 -1.22
N ILE A 171 13.42 2.89 -0.58
CA ILE A 171 14.54 3.77 -0.22
C ILE A 171 15.12 4.44 -1.47
N PHE A 172 15.33 3.68 -2.54
CA PHE A 172 15.77 4.24 -3.82
C PHE A 172 14.83 5.34 -4.31
N ALA A 173 13.51 5.11 -4.29
CA ALA A 173 12.54 6.09 -4.77
C ALA A 173 12.53 7.38 -3.93
N ILE A 174 12.53 7.26 -2.60
CA ILE A 174 12.42 8.42 -1.70
C ILE A 174 13.71 9.23 -1.57
N THR A 175 14.86 8.63 -1.89
CA THR A 175 16.17 9.30 -1.85
C THR A 175 16.54 10.01 -3.14
N ARG A 176 15.67 10.02 -4.15
CA ARG A 176 15.94 10.81 -5.39
C ARG A 176 15.88 12.30 -5.12
N PRO A 177 16.66 13.12 -5.87
CA PRO A 177 16.62 14.58 -5.75
C PRO A 177 15.19 15.14 -5.80
N ALA A 178 14.98 16.32 -5.24
CA ALA A 178 13.65 16.90 -5.09
C ALA A 178 12.87 17.02 -6.42
N HIS A 179 13.55 17.31 -7.52
CA HIS A 179 12.96 17.45 -8.85
C HIS A 179 12.69 16.10 -9.55
N VAL A 180 13.11 14.98 -8.97
CA VAL A 180 12.92 13.64 -9.54
C VAL A 180 11.77 12.94 -8.82
N CYS A 181 10.74 12.54 -9.55
CA CYS A 181 9.67 11.70 -9.07
C CYS A 181 9.59 10.43 -9.91
N LEU A 182 9.79 9.29 -9.27
CA LEU A 182 9.57 7.98 -9.88
C LEU A 182 8.07 7.66 -9.70
N ASN A 183 7.32 7.80 -10.77
CA ASN A 183 5.85 7.76 -10.69
C ASN A 183 5.30 6.36 -10.48
N ASP A 184 5.91 5.38 -11.15
CA ASP A 184 5.44 4.00 -11.17
C ASP A 184 6.64 3.06 -11.34
N ILE A 185 6.77 2.10 -10.44
CA ILE A 185 7.85 1.12 -10.44
C ILE A 185 7.21 -0.26 -10.39
N VAL A 186 7.44 -1.03 -11.44
CA VAL A 186 7.10 -2.46 -11.48
C VAL A 186 8.38 -3.24 -11.23
N ILE A 187 8.36 -4.17 -10.29
CA ILE A 187 9.51 -4.95 -9.86
C ILE A 187 9.12 -6.43 -9.66
#